data_e2d54275ea8d21eef3c74db2b08a8a31
#
_entry.id   e2d54275ea8d21eef3c74db2b08a8a31
#
_cell.length_a   1.000
_cell.length_b   1.000
_cell.length_c   1.000
_cell.angle_alpha   90.00
_cell.angle_beta   90.00
_cell.angle_gamma   90.00
#
_symmetry.space_group_name_H-M   'P 1'
#
loop_
_entity.id
_entity.type
_entity.pdbx_description
1 polymer ?
#
loop_
_entity_poly.entity_id
_entity_poly.type
_entity_poly.pdbx_seq_one_letter_code
_entity_poly.pdbx_strand_id
1 'polypeptide(L)'
;MSLSTRLDKLVGLFSPGAQLERARSRGRLLDMERMYAAARPTEDAAGWLPLDRNVNDVVRASSPVVRARVRQLVRDFPYFDRAVRMRAALVVGNGIRLQARYYGAGKASATLDAALNEAVESAFERWCEQADFSGRLHFYDMQALAERQLLECGEYFFIRRFDRGRYALQGIEGDRLTGHGARAADGNALDGGIEYEEATGRIAAYWFDDGAFTRRVVRVPAAQVIHGFETLRPGQLHGISPFVACVMVAGDLAELLDSELDATRLQSKYLGFVQSNDPVGFQADRKAAGRRAEHLSNATLEYLRAGDSVTLAQINRQSGTFEPFLRFNLRTLAVGTGLTYELLTGDYDQISYSNLRGIRLDLAQALKPAQENHIRWLCRPVFRDWLKVESLRRP
;
A
#
# COMPACT_ATOMS: atom_id res chain seq x y z
N MET A 1 -45.84 -14.84 32.67
CA MET A 1 -45.94 -15.00 31.19
C MET A 1 -46.14 -13.63 30.57
N SER A 2 -45.25 -13.23 29.66
CA SER A 2 -45.38 -11.93 28.97
C SER A 2 -46.60 -11.86 28.08
N LEU A 3 -47.10 -10.65 27.84
CA LEU A 3 -48.27 -10.39 26.95
C LEU A 3 -48.04 -11.00 25.55
N SER A 4 -46.83 -10.96 25.06
CA SER A 4 -46.39 -11.53 23.77
C SER A 4 -46.55 -13.05 23.70
N THR A 5 -46.25 -13.76 24.79
CA THR A 5 -46.40 -15.23 24.87
C THR A 5 -47.88 -15.67 24.89
N ARG A 6 -48.78 -14.81 25.44
CA ARG A 6 -50.24 -15.03 25.42
C ARG A 6 -50.83 -14.80 24.02
N LEU A 7 -50.37 -13.77 23.33
CA LEU A 7 -50.77 -13.50 21.94
C LEU A 7 -50.35 -14.64 20.99
N ASP A 8 -49.18 -15.24 21.20
CA ASP A 8 -48.74 -16.35 20.34
C ASP A 8 -49.52 -17.63 20.55
N LYS A 9 -49.98 -17.89 21.76
CA LYS A 9 -50.89 -19.02 22.01
C LYS A 9 -52.23 -18.82 21.30
N LEU A 10 -52.73 -17.59 21.26
CA LEU A 10 -53.95 -17.25 20.54
C LEU A 10 -53.77 -17.39 19.01
N VAL A 11 -52.66 -16.90 18.47
CA VAL A 11 -52.33 -17.08 17.05
C VAL A 11 -52.13 -18.55 16.68
N GLY A 12 -51.54 -19.35 17.58
CA GLY A 12 -51.36 -20.78 17.38
C GLY A 12 -52.67 -21.60 17.27
N LEU A 13 -53.73 -21.13 17.89
CA LEU A 13 -55.07 -21.73 17.78
C LEU A 13 -55.64 -21.59 16.36
N PHE A 14 -55.31 -20.51 15.64
CA PHE A 14 -55.84 -20.23 14.29
C PHE A 14 -54.83 -20.59 13.18
N SER A 15 -53.54 -20.51 13.46
CA SER A 15 -52.49 -20.82 12.49
C SER A 15 -51.20 -21.26 13.19
N PRO A 16 -50.92 -22.57 13.28
CA PRO A 16 -49.70 -23.11 13.88
C PRO A 16 -48.42 -22.62 13.17
N GLY A 17 -48.48 -22.41 11.85
CA GLY A 17 -47.38 -21.88 11.06
C GLY A 17 -46.99 -20.45 11.45
N ALA A 18 -47.97 -19.57 11.61
CA ALA A 18 -47.77 -18.19 12.04
C ALA A 18 -47.18 -18.10 13.49
N GLN A 19 -47.64 -19.01 14.37
CA GLN A 19 -47.05 -19.12 15.71
C GLN A 19 -45.54 -19.46 15.67
N LEU A 20 -45.18 -20.40 14.82
CA LEU A 20 -43.78 -20.84 14.69
C LEU A 20 -42.90 -19.74 14.09
N GLU A 21 -43.39 -19.01 13.08
CA GLU A 21 -42.67 -17.89 12.51
C GLU A 21 -42.48 -16.75 13.53
N ARG A 22 -43.48 -16.42 14.31
CA ARG A 22 -43.37 -15.40 15.37
C ARG A 22 -42.43 -15.82 16.48
N ALA A 23 -42.40 -17.10 16.84
CA ALA A 23 -41.44 -17.64 17.81
C ALA A 23 -40.01 -17.59 17.27
N ARG A 24 -39.81 -17.95 16.00
CA ARG A 24 -38.50 -17.83 15.32
C ARG A 24 -38.02 -16.38 15.20
N SER A 25 -38.92 -15.46 14.87
CA SER A 25 -38.60 -14.03 14.76
C SER A 25 -38.20 -13.44 16.10
N ARG A 26 -38.86 -13.85 17.20
CA ARG A 26 -38.48 -13.45 18.55
C ARG A 26 -37.13 -14.04 18.98
N GLY A 27 -36.90 -15.31 18.66
CA GLY A 27 -35.56 -15.92 18.90
C GLY A 27 -34.46 -15.10 18.23
N ARG A 28 -34.66 -14.74 16.95
CA ARG A 28 -33.71 -13.86 16.22
C ARG A 28 -33.53 -12.49 16.86
N LEU A 29 -34.63 -11.84 17.33
CA LEU A 29 -34.53 -10.56 18.02
C LEU A 29 -33.76 -10.67 19.33
N LEU A 30 -34.00 -11.72 20.14
CA LEU A 30 -33.25 -11.96 21.38
C LEU A 30 -31.77 -12.28 21.12
N ASP A 31 -31.46 -13.01 20.04
CA ASP A 31 -30.09 -13.28 19.63
C ASP A 31 -29.40 -11.99 19.16
N MET A 32 -30.09 -11.11 18.46
CA MET A 32 -29.57 -9.78 18.07
C MET A 32 -29.33 -8.88 19.29
N GLU A 33 -30.19 -8.92 20.31
CA GLU A 33 -29.97 -8.17 21.55
C GLU A 33 -28.74 -8.65 22.33
N ARG A 34 -28.36 -9.94 22.21
CA ARG A 34 -27.17 -10.54 22.83
C ARG A 34 -25.90 -10.34 22.03
N MET A 35 -25.96 -9.88 20.77
CA MET A 35 -24.79 -9.60 19.95
C MET A 35 -24.01 -8.38 20.46
N TYR A 36 -22.70 -8.38 20.22
CA TYR A 36 -21.89 -7.17 20.40
C TYR A 36 -22.48 -6.02 19.56
N ALA A 37 -22.40 -4.80 20.09
CA ALA A 37 -22.94 -3.61 19.41
C ALA A 37 -22.43 -3.47 17.96
N ALA A 38 -21.15 -3.81 17.72
CA ALA A 38 -20.53 -3.77 16.39
C ALA A 38 -21.11 -4.79 15.39
N ALA A 39 -21.83 -5.81 15.85
CA ALA A 39 -22.43 -6.83 14.99
C ALA A 39 -23.94 -6.64 14.79
N ARG A 40 -24.54 -5.66 15.44
CA ARG A 40 -25.96 -5.40 15.32
C ARG A 40 -26.29 -4.70 14.00
N PRO A 41 -27.28 -5.17 13.25
CA PRO A 41 -27.79 -4.43 12.11
C PRO A 41 -28.61 -3.24 12.63
N THR A 42 -27.99 -2.07 12.64
CA THR A 42 -28.64 -0.79 12.96
C THR A 42 -28.92 -0.02 11.69
N GLU A 43 -29.82 0.98 11.75
CA GLU A 43 -30.09 1.86 10.60
C GLU A 43 -28.81 2.56 10.12
N ASP A 44 -27.94 2.97 11.04
CA ASP A 44 -26.64 3.60 10.73
C ASP A 44 -25.66 2.63 10.05
N ALA A 45 -25.82 1.33 10.26
CA ALA A 45 -24.99 0.28 9.66
C ALA A 45 -25.67 -0.42 8.48
N ALA A 46 -26.84 0.03 8.03
CA ALA A 46 -27.62 -0.64 6.98
C ALA A 46 -26.87 -0.78 5.65
N GLY A 47 -25.96 0.15 5.33
CA GLY A 47 -25.07 0.09 4.17
C GLY A 47 -23.75 -0.63 4.43
N TRP A 48 -23.44 -0.99 5.67
CA TRP A 48 -22.20 -1.65 6.04
C TRP A 48 -22.40 -3.15 6.15
N LEU A 49 -22.21 -3.85 5.05
CA LEU A 49 -22.38 -5.30 4.93
C LEU A 49 -21.00 -5.97 4.73
N PRO A 50 -20.20 -6.14 5.80
CA PRO A 50 -18.92 -6.80 5.68
C PRO A 50 -19.12 -8.28 5.36
N LEU A 51 -18.35 -8.79 4.40
CA LEU A 51 -18.33 -10.21 4.07
C LEU A 51 -17.13 -10.86 4.78
N ASP A 52 -17.42 -11.83 5.63
CA ASP A 52 -16.36 -12.69 6.22
C ASP A 52 -15.90 -13.72 5.17
N ARG A 53 -14.75 -13.42 4.54
CA ARG A 53 -14.15 -14.26 3.51
C ARG A 53 -12.77 -14.76 3.96
N ASN A 54 -12.33 -15.86 3.34
CA ASN A 54 -10.95 -16.33 3.46
C ASN A 54 -9.99 -15.21 3.02
N VAL A 55 -8.88 -15.06 3.78
CA VAL A 55 -7.89 -14.03 3.51
C VAL A 55 -7.29 -14.14 2.11
N ASN A 56 -7.03 -15.36 1.63
CA ASN A 56 -6.43 -15.59 0.32
C ASN A 56 -7.36 -15.17 -0.81
N ASP A 57 -8.68 -15.40 -0.67
CA ASP A 57 -9.67 -14.94 -1.66
C ASP A 57 -9.73 -13.41 -1.73
N VAL A 58 -9.71 -12.74 -0.57
CA VAL A 58 -9.73 -11.28 -0.50
C VAL A 58 -8.46 -10.67 -1.09
N VAL A 59 -7.30 -11.19 -0.69
CA VAL A 59 -5.99 -10.69 -1.17
C VAL A 59 -5.85 -10.94 -2.67
N ARG A 60 -6.16 -12.15 -3.15
CA ARG A 60 -6.10 -12.50 -4.57
C ARG A 60 -6.97 -11.60 -5.45
N ALA A 61 -8.19 -11.31 -5.01
CA ALA A 61 -9.10 -10.44 -5.75
C ALA A 61 -8.66 -8.96 -5.73
N SER A 62 -8.03 -8.51 -4.65
CA SER A 62 -7.73 -7.09 -4.41
C SER A 62 -6.31 -6.70 -4.81
N SER A 63 -5.32 -7.56 -4.59
CA SER A 63 -3.90 -7.25 -4.74
C SER A 63 -3.51 -6.69 -6.12
N PRO A 64 -3.99 -7.21 -7.27
CA PRO A 64 -3.61 -6.65 -8.57
C PRO A 64 -4.07 -5.19 -8.74
N VAL A 65 -5.28 -4.87 -8.27
CA VAL A 65 -5.86 -3.51 -8.38
C VAL A 65 -5.15 -2.57 -7.40
N VAL A 66 -4.94 -3.01 -6.15
CA VAL A 66 -4.22 -2.22 -5.13
C VAL A 66 -2.80 -1.91 -5.61
N ARG A 67 -2.07 -2.90 -6.09
CA ARG A 67 -0.73 -2.74 -6.65
C ARG A 67 -0.69 -1.73 -7.81
N ALA A 68 -1.64 -1.81 -8.74
CA ALA A 68 -1.71 -0.88 -9.86
C ALA A 68 -1.95 0.56 -9.40
N ARG A 69 -2.87 0.76 -8.45
CA ARG A 69 -3.16 2.08 -7.86
C ARG A 69 -1.98 2.63 -7.06
N VAL A 70 -1.35 1.81 -6.22
CA VAL A 70 -0.16 2.21 -5.46
C VAL A 70 0.97 2.63 -6.40
N ARG A 71 1.28 1.83 -7.43
CA ARG A 71 2.29 2.17 -8.44
C ARG A 71 1.97 3.45 -9.21
N GLN A 72 0.69 3.70 -9.49
CA GLN A 72 0.25 4.96 -10.09
C GLN A 72 0.48 6.13 -9.15
N LEU A 73 0.03 6.05 -7.90
CA LEU A 73 0.22 7.10 -6.89
C LEU A 73 1.71 7.39 -6.64
N VAL A 74 2.57 6.38 -6.65
CA VAL A 74 4.03 6.56 -6.53
C VAL A 74 4.61 7.32 -7.72
N ARG A 75 4.06 7.16 -8.94
CA ARG A 75 4.53 7.91 -10.11
C ARG A 75 4.01 9.34 -10.15
N ASP A 76 2.76 9.53 -9.77
CA ASP A 76 2.00 10.73 -10.12
C ASP A 76 1.72 11.65 -8.90
N PHE A 77 1.83 11.13 -7.66
CA PHE A 77 1.52 11.88 -6.45
C PHE A 77 2.73 12.01 -5.51
N PRO A 78 3.33 13.21 -5.39
CA PRO A 78 4.61 13.42 -4.70
C PRO A 78 4.64 12.97 -3.24
N TYR A 79 3.55 13.17 -2.49
CA TYR A 79 3.48 12.74 -1.09
C TYR A 79 3.51 11.22 -0.96
N PHE A 80 2.93 10.49 -1.92
CA PHE A 80 2.93 9.04 -1.88
C PHE A 80 4.29 8.45 -2.30
N ASP A 81 4.94 9.01 -3.32
CA ASP A 81 6.33 8.66 -3.67
C ASP A 81 7.28 8.90 -2.47
N ARG A 82 7.13 10.07 -1.83
CA ARG A 82 7.90 10.38 -0.62
C ARG A 82 7.64 9.37 0.49
N ALA A 83 6.40 8.93 0.69
CA ALA A 83 6.07 7.93 1.71
C ALA A 83 6.83 6.61 1.47
N VAL A 84 6.82 6.11 0.24
CA VAL A 84 7.55 4.88 -0.12
C VAL A 84 9.06 5.04 0.09
N ARG A 85 9.65 6.14 -0.40
CA ARG A 85 11.09 6.41 -0.26
C ARG A 85 11.51 6.55 1.20
N MET A 86 10.74 7.31 1.98
CA MET A 86 11.06 7.53 3.41
C MET A 86 10.94 6.24 4.22
N ARG A 87 9.88 5.43 3.98
CA ARG A 87 9.73 4.14 4.66
C ARG A 87 10.89 3.20 4.32
N ALA A 88 11.23 3.05 3.06
CA ALA A 88 12.36 2.22 2.65
C ALA A 88 13.69 2.71 3.26
N ALA A 89 13.93 4.03 3.26
CA ALA A 89 15.11 4.61 3.87
C ALA A 89 15.16 4.44 5.39
N LEU A 90 14.03 4.47 6.09
CA LEU A 90 13.97 4.30 7.54
C LEU A 90 14.10 2.82 7.97
N VAL A 91 13.67 1.88 7.14
CA VAL A 91 13.80 0.44 7.41
C VAL A 91 15.19 -0.08 7.07
N VAL A 92 15.70 0.24 5.89
CA VAL A 92 16.95 -0.33 5.35
C VAL A 92 18.14 0.61 5.53
N GLY A 93 17.91 1.92 5.51
CA GLY A 93 18.98 2.92 5.54
C GLY A 93 19.96 2.76 4.35
N ASN A 94 21.23 2.78 4.63
CA ASN A 94 22.30 2.54 3.65
C ASN A 94 22.62 1.03 3.47
N GLY A 95 21.72 0.14 3.87
CA GLY A 95 21.90 -1.30 3.89
C GLY A 95 22.12 -1.86 5.28
N ILE A 96 21.46 -2.96 5.59
CA ILE A 96 21.62 -3.72 6.82
C ILE A 96 22.88 -4.57 6.67
N ARG A 97 23.90 -4.23 7.44
CA ARG A 97 25.23 -4.85 7.38
C ARG A 97 25.35 -6.07 8.27
N LEU A 98 26.17 -7.01 7.84
CA LEU A 98 26.56 -8.16 8.65
C LEU A 98 27.48 -7.72 9.78
N GLN A 99 27.21 -8.20 10.99
CA GLN A 99 28.12 -8.19 12.12
C GLN A 99 28.32 -9.64 12.57
N ALA A 100 29.49 -10.21 12.28
CA ALA A 100 29.81 -11.56 12.67
C ALA A 100 30.18 -11.61 14.17
N ARG A 101 29.66 -12.59 14.89
CA ARG A 101 29.92 -12.79 16.33
C ARG A 101 30.21 -14.25 16.62
N TYR A 102 31.30 -14.73 16.09
CA TYR A 102 31.82 -16.06 16.42
C TYR A 102 32.71 -16.00 17.66
N TYR A 103 32.47 -16.87 18.60
CA TYR A 103 33.28 -17.05 19.79
C TYR A 103 34.15 -18.28 19.58
N GLY A 104 35.44 -18.14 19.76
CA GLY A 104 36.40 -19.23 19.52
C GLY A 104 36.08 -20.52 20.30
N ALA A 105 36.37 -21.66 19.73
CA ALA A 105 36.11 -22.98 20.28
C ALA A 105 37.07 -23.34 21.45
N GLY A 106 36.95 -22.67 22.59
CA GLY A 106 37.72 -22.96 23.81
C GLY A 106 36.81 -22.94 25.04
N LYS A 107 36.91 -23.94 25.89
CA LYS A 107 36.07 -24.18 27.07
C LYS A 107 36.04 -23.07 28.13
N ALA A 108 36.80 -22.00 27.97
CA ALA A 108 36.94 -20.94 29.00
C ALA A 108 36.82 -19.51 28.46
N SER A 109 36.64 -19.27 27.17
CA SER A 109 36.74 -17.94 26.62
C SER A 109 35.46 -17.54 25.87
N ALA A 110 34.64 -16.71 26.49
CA ALA A 110 33.61 -15.93 25.82
C ALA A 110 34.22 -14.78 24.98
N THR A 111 35.42 -14.97 24.44
CA THR A 111 36.14 -13.97 23.64
C THR A 111 35.78 -14.15 22.17
N LEU A 112 35.37 -13.07 21.54
CA LEU A 112 35.13 -13.03 20.11
C LEU A 112 36.44 -13.34 19.35
N ASP A 113 36.38 -14.21 18.37
CA ASP A 113 37.46 -14.43 17.40
C ASP A 113 37.43 -13.27 16.39
N ALA A 114 38.17 -12.22 16.69
CA ALA A 114 38.18 -11.02 15.89
C ALA A 114 38.68 -11.26 14.45
N ALA A 115 39.69 -12.10 14.28
CA ALA A 115 40.27 -12.38 12.96
C ALA A 115 39.28 -13.14 12.05
N LEU A 116 38.62 -14.16 12.58
CA LEU A 116 37.61 -14.91 11.83
C LEU A 116 36.41 -14.03 11.52
N ASN A 117 35.91 -13.25 12.48
CA ASN A 117 34.79 -12.35 12.29
C ASN A 117 35.07 -11.31 11.19
N GLU A 118 36.25 -10.68 11.21
CA GLU A 118 36.67 -9.73 10.18
C GLU A 118 36.81 -10.40 8.81
N ALA A 119 37.35 -11.61 8.75
CA ALA A 119 37.49 -12.37 7.51
C ALA A 119 36.09 -12.69 6.90
N VAL A 120 35.13 -13.09 7.72
CA VAL A 120 33.75 -13.39 7.29
C VAL A 120 33.06 -12.11 6.80
N GLU A 121 33.13 -11.02 7.54
CA GLU A 121 32.54 -9.74 7.17
C GLU A 121 33.12 -9.22 5.85
N SER A 122 34.45 -9.23 5.71
CA SER A 122 35.13 -8.80 4.48
C SER A 122 34.80 -9.68 3.27
N ALA A 123 34.63 -11.00 3.48
CA ALA A 123 34.26 -11.91 2.42
C ALA A 123 32.80 -11.70 1.99
N PHE A 124 31.89 -11.45 2.95
CA PHE A 124 30.50 -11.14 2.67
C PHE A 124 30.35 -9.81 1.94
N GLU A 125 31.08 -8.77 2.34
CA GLU A 125 31.04 -7.45 1.68
C GLU A 125 31.48 -7.56 0.21
N ARG A 126 32.54 -8.30 -0.08
CA ARG A 126 32.94 -8.58 -1.48
C ARG A 126 31.87 -9.34 -2.26
N TRP A 127 31.12 -10.24 -1.61
CA TRP A 127 30.00 -10.90 -2.25
C TRP A 127 28.83 -9.93 -2.50
N CYS A 128 28.57 -8.97 -1.60
CA CYS A 128 27.52 -7.98 -1.74
C CYS A 128 27.63 -7.17 -3.04
N GLU A 129 28.84 -6.91 -3.52
CA GLU A 129 29.11 -6.24 -4.81
C GLU A 129 28.62 -7.06 -6.02
N GLN A 130 28.50 -8.39 -5.85
CA GLN A 130 28.16 -9.33 -6.91
C GLN A 130 26.89 -10.15 -6.59
N ALA A 131 26.08 -9.68 -5.67
CA ALA A 131 24.91 -10.41 -5.18
C ALA A 131 23.81 -10.55 -6.24
N ASP A 132 23.64 -9.53 -7.09
CA ASP A 132 22.64 -9.55 -8.15
C ASP A 132 23.07 -10.47 -9.30
N PHE A 133 22.16 -11.37 -9.70
CA PHE A 133 22.39 -12.27 -10.82
C PHE A 133 22.62 -11.54 -12.15
N SER A 134 21.96 -10.39 -12.34
CA SER A 134 22.14 -9.54 -13.51
C SER A 134 23.41 -8.66 -13.44
N GLY A 135 24.07 -8.59 -12.28
CA GLY A 135 25.28 -7.82 -12.06
C GLY A 135 25.10 -6.30 -12.01
N ARG A 136 23.88 -5.81 -11.76
CA ARG A 136 23.55 -4.37 -11.75
C ARG A 136 23.44 -3.76 -10.37
N LEU A 137 23.05 -4.55 -9.36
CA LEU A 137 22.72 -4.06 -8.03
C LEU A 137 23.68 -4.63 -6.99
N HIS A 138 24.07 -3.78 -6.05
CA HIS A 138 24.68 -4.20 -4.80
C HIS A 138 23.62 -4.85 -3.89
N PHE A 139 24.03 -5.73 -2.95
CA PHE A 139 23.07 -6.38 -2.05
C PHE A 139 22.27 -5.37 -1.20
N TYR A 140 22.86 -4.24 -0.84
CA TYR A 140 22.17 -3.20 -0.08
C TYR A 140 21.10 -2.48 -0.92
N ASP A 141 21.35 -2.30 -2.22
CA ASP A 141 20.33 -1.81 -3.15
C ASP A 141 19.19 -2.81 -3.33
N MET A 142 19.52 -4.11 -3.33
CA MET A 142 18.50 -5.17 -3.37
C MET A 142 17.65 -5.21 -2.11
N GLN A 143 18.21 -4.90 -0.93
CA GLN A 143 17.45 -4.75 0.31
C GLN A 143 16.45 -3.57 0.20
N ALA A 144 16.91 -2.41 -0.29
CA ALA A 144 16.06 -1.25 -0.50
C ALA A 144 14.96 -1.53 -1.54
N LEU A 145 15.30 -2.26 -2.60
CA LEU A 145 14.34 -2.69 -3.61
C LEU A 145 13.31 -3.66 -3.02
N ALA A 146 13.71 -4.60 -2.17
CA ALA A 146 12.80 -5.52 -1.48
C ALA A 146 11.79 -4.78 -0.62
N GLU A 147 12.24 -3.81 0.19
CA GLU A 147 11.34 -2.99 1.01
C GLU A 147 10.40 -2.17 0.13
N ARG A 148 10.91 -1.56 -0.94
CA ARG A 148 10.07 -0.84 -1.90
C ARG A 148 9.00 -1.74 -2.52
N GLN A 149 9.35 -2.97 -2.95
CA GLN A 149 8.39 -3.92 -3.49
C GLN A 149 7.35 -4.35 -2.44
N LEU A 150 7.76 -4.53 -1.18
CA LEU A 150 6.84 -4.80 -0.08
C LEU A 150 5.80 -3.67 0.07
N LEU A 151 6.24 -2.42 0.02
CA LEU A 151 5.35 -1.26 0.14
C LEU A 151 4.43 -1.09 -1.08
N GLU A 152 4.95 -1.27 -2.29
CA GLU A 152 4.18 -1.07 -3.52
C GLU A 152 3.28 -2.25 -3.88
N CYS A 153 3.78 -3.48 -3.71
CA CYS A 153 3.11 -4.69 -4.17
C CYS A 153 2.52 -5.52 -3.03
N GLY A 154 3.02 -5.34 -1.80
CA GLY A 154 2.70 -6.15 -0.64
C GLY A 154 3.62 -7.34 -0.42
N GLU A 155 4.42 -7.69 -1.42
CA GLU A 155 5.31 -8.85 -1.38
C GLU A 155 6.48 -8.66 -2.33
N TYR A 156 7.58 -9.39 -2.08
CA TYR A 156 8.73 -9.43 -2.96
C TYR A 156 9.26 -10.86 -3.12
N PHE A 157 9.94 -11.12 -4.25
CA PHE A 157 10.50 -12.43 -4.58
C PHE A 157 11.94 -12.30 -5.04
N PHE A 158 12.81 -13.15 -4.48
CA PHE A 158 14.14 -13.39 -5.00
C PHE A 158 14.35 -14.87 -5.26
N ILE A 159 14.83 -15.22 -6.45
CA ILE A 159 15.24 -16.59 -6.77
C ILE A 159 16.71 -16.74 -6.46
N ARG A 160 17.05 -17.77 -5.69
CA ARG A 160 18.42 -18.20 -5.43
C ARG A 160 19.01 -18.80 -6.70
N ARG A 161 20.08 -18.21 -7.19
CA ARG A 161 20.80 -18.69 -8.37
C ARG A 161 22.16 -19.20 -7.97
N PHE A 162 22.49 -20.38 -8.50
CA PHE A 162 23.80 -21.00 -8.34
C PHE A 162 24.37 -21.22 -9.73
N ASP A 163 25.34 -20.39 -10.13
CA ASP A 163 25.99 -20.49 -11.43
C ASP A 163 27.50 -20.57 -11.24
N ARG A 164 28.11 -21.62 -11.81
CA ARG A 164 29.57 -21.86 -11.76
C ARG A 164 30.19 -21.73 -10.36
N GLY A 165 29.46 -22.24 -9.36
CA GLY A 165 29.85 -22.15 -7.97
C GLY A 165 29.65 -20.77 -7.32
N ARG A 166 29.02 -19.81 -8.00
CA ARG A 166 28.66 -18.50 -7.47
C ARG A 166 27.21 -18.52 -6.98
N TYR A 167 26.99 -18.05 -5.78
CA TYR A 167 25.66 -17.74 -5.27
C TYR A 167 25.28 -16.32 -5.65
N ALA A 168 24.08 -16.12 -6.19
CA ALA A 168 23.51 -14.84 -6.53
C ALA A 168 21.99 -14.84 -6.34
N LEU A 169 21.39 -13.67 -6.34
CA LEU A 169 19.96 -13.45 -6.20
C LEU A 169 19.39 -12.85 -7.49
N GLN A 170 18.27 -13.34 -7.94
CA GLN A 170 17.50 -12.75 -9.03
C GLN A 170 16.19 -12.21 -8.49
N GLY A 171 16.01 -10.88 -8.51
CA GLY A 171 14.73 -10.24 -8.18
C GLY A 171 13.68 -10.53 -9.26
N ILE A 172 12.46 -10.84 -8.83
CA ILE A 172 11.31 -11.08 -9.70
C ILE A 172 10.16 -10.19 -9.23
N GLU A 173 9.51 -9.51 -10.16
CA GLU A 173 8.30 -8.74 -9.83
C GLU A 173 7.12 -9.64 -9.46
N GLY A 174 6.32 -9.22 -8.48
CA GLY A 174 5.16 -9.99 -7.99
C GLY A 174 4.06 -10.22 -9.04
N ASP A 175 3.97 -9.38 -10.07
CA ASP A 175 3.03 -9.56 -11.19
C ASP A 175 3.42 -10.66 -12.16
N ARG A 176 4.66 -11.15 -12.09
CA ARG A 176 5.10 -12.34 -12.81
C ARG A 176 4.68 -13.65 -12.16
N LEU A 177 4.24 -13.61 -10.89
CA LEU A 177 3.65 -14.78 -10.23
C LEU A 177 2.28 -15.07 -10.84
N THR A 178 2.08 -16.25 -11.38
CA THR A 178 0.88 -16.59 -12.14
C THR A 178 0.42 -18.01 -11.92
N GLY A 179 -0.90 -18.18 -11.74
CA GLY A 179 -1.56 -19.49 -11.75
C GLY A 179 -1.98 -19.95 -13.16
N HIS A 180 -1.88 -19.07 -14.16
CA HIS A 180 -2.32 -19.37 -15.51
C HIS A 180 -1.35 -20.36 -16.19
N GLY A 181 -1.86 -21.50 -16.61
CA GLY A 181 -1.04 -22.55 -17.22
C GLY A 181 -0.19 -23.38 -16.25
N ALA A 182 -0.24 -23.07 -14.95
CA ALA A 182 0.41 -23.85 -13.90
C ALA A 182 -0.37 -25.14 -13.62
N ARG A 183 0.36 -26.21 -13.26
CA ARG A 183 -0.23 -27.48 -12.83
C ARG A 183 0.44 -27.91 -11.53
N ALA A 184 -0.33 -27.90 -10.46
CA ALA A 184 0.13 -28.41 -9.17
C ALA A 184 0.48 -29.91 -9.27
N ALA A 185 1.42 -30.36 -8.44
CA ALA A 185 1.67 -31.79 -8.25
C ALA A 185 0.49 -32.45 -7.51
N ASP A 186 0.40 -33.80 -7.61
CA ASP A 186 -0.64 -34.55 -6.91
C ASP A 186 -0.60 -34.29 -5.40
N GLY A 187 -1.75 -33.98 -4.80
CA GLY A 187 -1.88 -33.63 -3.39
C GLY A 187 -1.56 -32.16 -3.06
N ASN A 188 -1.23 -31.35 -4.06
CA ASN A 188 -0.99 -29.91 -3.90
C ASN A 188 -2.12 -29.09 -4.51
N ALA A 189 -2.43 -27.96 -3.88
CA ALA A 189 -3.30 -26.92 -4.39
C ALA A 189 -2.48 -25.75 -4.99
N LEU A 190 -3.15 -24.94 -5.77
CA LEU A 190 -2.56 -23.75 -6.41
C LEU A 190 -3.40 -22.53 -6.11
N ASP A 191 -2.79 -21.50 -5.56
CA ASP A 191 -3.42 -20.19 -5.37
C ASP A 191 -2.52 -19.08 -5.92
N GLY A 192 -3.00 -18.31 -6.91
CA GLY A 192 -2.32 -17.15 -7.49
C GLY A 192 -0.90 -17.42 -8.02
N GLY A 193 -0.51 -18.66 -8.27
CA GLY A 193 0.85 -19.05 -8.67
C GLY A 193 1.70 -19.64 -7.53
N ILE A 194 1.16 -19.73 -6.31
CA ILE A 194 1.77 -20.43 -5.19
C ILE A 194 1.20 -21.84 -5.10
N GLU A 195 2.06 -22.82 -5.25
CA GLU A 195 1.74 -24.24 -5.07
C GLU A 195 2.03 -24.65 -3.63
N TYR A 196 1.04 -25.18 -2.94
CA TYR A 196 1.15 -25.62 -1.55
C TYR A 196 0.49 -26.98 -1.32
N GLU A 197 1.00 -27.70 -0.36
CA GLU A 197 0.47 -29.00 0.08
C GLU A 197 -0.83 -28.77 0.85
N GLU A 198 -1.96 -29.34 0.38
CA GLU A 198 -3.27 -29.11 1.01
C GLU A 198 -3.33 -29.57 2.47
N ALA A 199 -2.66 -30.69 2.79
CA ALA A 199 -2.71 -31.27 4.11
C ALA A 199 -1.99 -30.43 5.18
N THR A 200 -0.92 -29.72 4.81
CA THR A 200 -0.06 -29.00 5.76
C THR A 200 -0.04 -27.49 5.57
N GLY A 201 -0.51 -26.99 4.42
CA GLY A 201 -0.37 -25.61 4.02
C GLY A 201 1.07 -25.21 3.66
N ARG A 202 2.01 -26.16 3.56
CA ARG A 202 3.40 -25.89 3.27
C ARG A 202 3.59 -25.52 1.79
N ILE A 203 4.27 -24.41 1.52
CA ILE A 203 4.58 -23.99 0.15
C ILE A 203 5.57 -24.97 -0.47
N ALA A 204 5.19 -25.55 -1.62
CA ALA A 204 6.00 -26.50 -2.39
C ALA A 204 6.76 -25.83 -3.53
N ALA A 205 6.13 -24.91 -4.25
CA ALA A 205 6.73 -24.22 -5.39
C ALA A 205 6.02 -22.87 -5.70
N TYR A 206 6.66 -22.11 -6.55
CA TYR A 206 6.14 -20.87 -7.14
C TYR A 206 6.14 -20.99 -8.65
N TRP A 207 5.13 -20.43 -9.29
CA TRP A 207 4.98 -20.46 -10.74
C TRP A 207 5.12 -19.04 -11.28
N PHE A 208 6.21 -18.78 -12.00
CA PHE A 208 6.51 -17.47 -12.56
C PHE A 208 6.42 -17.48 -14.08
N ASP A 209 5.89 -16.42 -14.65
CA ASP A 209 6.07 -16.10 -16.06
C ASP A 209 7.56 -15.77 -16.31
N ASP A 210 8.15 -16.30 -17.39
CA ASP A 210 9.56 -16.10 -17.73
C ASP A 210 9.86 -14.67 -18.20
N GLY A 211 8.81 -13.86 -18.42
CA GLY A 211 8.91 -12.48 -18.91
C GLY A 211 9.30 -12.40 -20.40
N ALA A 212 9.42 -13.54 -21.08
CA ALA A 212 9.64 -13.58 -22.52
C ALA A 212 8.31 -13.40 -23.29
N PHE A 213 8.41 -13.09 -24.56
CA PHE A 213 7.24 -12.91 -25.46
C PHE A 213 6.33 -14.15 -25.48
N THR A 214 6.90 -15.32 -25.22
CA THR A 214 6.20 -16.62 -25.19
C THR A 214 5.39 -16.86 -23.94
N ARG A 215 5.56 -16.03 -22.89
CA ARG A 215 4.91 -16.16 -21.58
C ARG A 215 4.95 -17.60 -21.03
N ARG A 216 6.12 -18.23 -21.15
CA ARG A 216 6.31 -19.56 -20.61
C ARG A 216 6.28 -19.51 -19.07
N VAL A 217 5.46 -20.36 -18.49
CA VAL A 217 5.37 -20.47 -17.02
C VAL A 217 6.39 -21.46 -16.52
N VAL A 218 7.19 -21.08 -15.55
CA VAL A 218 8.27 -21.86 -14.99
C VAL A 218 7.96 -22.16 -13.52
N ARG A 219 8.00 -23.44 -13.17
CA ARG A 219 7.88 -23.92 -11.78
C ARG A 219 9.22 -23.80 -11.08
N VAL A 220 9.26 -23.02 -9.99
CA VAL A 220 10.45 -22.84 -9.16
C VAL A 220 10.18 -23.43 -7.77
N PRO A 221 10.95 -24.43 -7.31
CA PRO A 221 10.78 -25.01 -5.98
C PRO A 221 10.87 -23.96 -4.87
N ALA A 222 10.05 -24.08 -3.82
CA ALA A 222 10.02 -23.13 -2.72
C ALA A 222 11.40 -22.94 -2.06
N ALA A 223 12.21 -24.00 -1.99
CA ALA A 223 13.58 -23.93 -1.48
C ALA A 223 14.49 -22.95 -2.26
N GLN A 224 14.15 -22.63 -3.51
CA GLN A 224 14.90 -21.72 -4.35
C GLN A 224 14.35 -20.29 -4.33
N VAL A 225 13.25 -20.02 -3.63
CA VAL A 225 12.62 -18.73 -3.58
C VAL A 225 12.74 -18.13 -2.17
N ILE A 226 13.07 -16.84 -2.12
CA ILE A 226 12.88 -16.02 -0.93
C ILE A 226 11.63 -15.20 -1.21
N HIS A 227 10.59 -15.43 -0.43
CA HIS A 227 9.32 -14.71 -0.48
C HIS A 227 9.13 -13.95 0.82
N GLY A 228 9.06 -12.62 0.74
CA GLY A 228 8.84 -11.76 1.90
C GLY A 228 7.52 -11.01 1.76
N PHE A 229 6.67 -11.11 2.78
CA PHE A 229 5.42 -10.36 2.90
C PHE A 229 4.95 -10.32 4.35
N GLU A 230 4.11 -9.36 4.68
CA GLU A 230 3.50 -9.24 5.99
C GLU A 230 2.26 -10.14 6.10
N THR A 231 2.28 -11.06 7.07
CA THR A 231 1.15 -11.96 7.33
C THR A 231 0.18 -11.28 8.28
N LEU A 232 -1.00 -10.92 7.80
CA LEU A 232 -2.06 -10.26 8.56
C LEU A 232 -3.00 -11.27 9.22
N ARG A 233 -3.19 -12.44 8.61
CA ARG A 233 -4.08 -13.51 9.09
C ARG A 233 -3.41 -14.89 8.92
N PRO A 234 -3.67 -15.84 9.84
CA PRO A 234 -3.14 -17.21 9.71
C PRO A 234 -3.54 -17.84 8.36
N GLY A 235 -2.61 -18.58 7.75
CA GLY A 235 -2.85 -19.26 6.47
C GLY A 235 -2.78 -18.37 5.24
N GLN A 236 -2.39 -17.10 5.37
CA GLN A 236 -2.21 -16.17 4.25
C GLN A 236 -1.01 -16.61 3.40
N LEU A 237 -1.21 -16.67 2.08
CA LEU A 237 -0.21 -17.09 1.10
C LEU A 237 0.42 -15.89 0.36
N HIS A 238 -0.33 -14.84 0.13
CA HIS A 238 0.09 -13.64 -0.60
C HIS A 238 0.11 -12.41 0.27
N GLY A 239 1.01 -11.47 -0.01
CA GLY A 239 1.03 -10.16 0.59
C GLY A 239 0.04 -9.18 -0.06
N ILE A 240 -0.27 -8.12 0.68
CA ILE A 240 -0.97 -6.94 0.17
C ILE A 240 -0.23 -5.69 0.66
N SER A 241 -0.19 -4.64 -0.16
CA SER A 241 0.49 -3.40 0.22
C SER A 241 0.05 -2.91 1.61
N PRO A 242 0.98 -2.60 2.53
CA PRO A 242 0.64 -2.01 3.82
C PRO A 242 -0.10 -0.67 3.70
N PHE A 243 -0.01 -0.03 2.53
CA PHE A 243 -0.66 1.24 2.23
C PHE A 243 -2.11 1.10 1.75
N VAL A 244 -2.64 -0.13 1.69
CA VAL A 244 -4.00 -0.39 1.18
C VAL A 244 -5.07 0.48 1.84
N ALA A 245 -4.95 0.76 3.14
CA ALA A 245 -5.93 1.54 3.89
C ALA A 245 -5.96 3.04 3.48
N CYS A 246 -4.87 3.57 2.92
CA CYS A 246 -4.79 4.99 2.55
C CYS A 246 -4.77 5.25 1.03
N VAL A 247 -4.82 4.22 0.19
CA VAL A 247 -4.80 4.36 -1.27
C VAL A 247 -5.95 5.23 -1.78
N MET A 248 -7.17 5.02 -1.26
CA MET A 248 -8.32 5.82 -1.69
C MET A 248 -8.18 7.28 -1.26
N VAL A 249 -7.83 7.52 -0.02
CA VAL A 249 -7.59 8.87 0.50
C VAL A 249 -6.49 9.60 -0.29
N ALA A 250 -5.44 8.89 -0.65
CA ALA A 250 -4.36 9.45 -1.47
C ALA A 250 -4.84 9.81 -2.88
N GLY A 251 -5.67 8.96 -3.50
CA GLY A 251 -6.28 9.23 -4.80
C GLY A 251 -7.18 10.45 -4.78
N ASP A 252 -8.11 10.50 -3.82
CA ASP A 252 -9.03 11.62 -3.63
C ASP A 252 -8.29 12.94 -3.36
N LEU A 253 -7.20 12.88 -2.59
CA LEU A 253 -6.37 14.05 -2.29
C LEU A 253 -5.60 14.53 -3.53
N ALA A 254 -5.08 13.63 -4.35
CA ALA A 254 -4.42 13.99 -5.61
C ALA A 254 -5.40 14.68 -6.57
N GLU A 255 -6.60 14.12 -6.75
CA GLU A 255 -7.66 14.69 -7.59
C GLU A 255 -8.14 16.06 -7.07
N LEU A 256 -8.24 16.22 -5.74
CA LEU A 256 -8.58 17.50 -5.11
C LEU A 256 -7.53 18.57 -5.43
N LEU A 257 -6.23 18.26 -5.31
CA LEU A 257 -5.16 19.21 -5.60
C LEU A 257 -5.15 19.61 -7.07
N ASP A 258 -5.38 18.69 -7.99
CA ASP A 258 -5.50 18.98 -9.42
C ASP A 258 -6.71 19.87 -9.70
N SER A 259 -7.86 19.58 -9.11
CA SER A 259 -9.08 20.38 -9.23
C SER A 259 -8.90 21.80 -8.69
N GLU A 260 -8.19 21.96 -7.56
CA GLU A 260 -7.87 23.26 -7.00
C GLU A 260 -6.94 24.08 -7.89
N LEU A 261 -5.94 23.41 -8.50
CA LEU A 261 -5.03 24.04 -9.43
C LEU A 261 -5.77 24.52 -10.69
N ASP A 262 -6.65 23.66 -11.24
CA ASP A 262 -7.44 24.01 -12.42
C ASP A 262 -8.43 25.16 -12.16
N ALA A 263 -9.09 25.11 -11.01
CA ALA A 263 -9.96 26.22 -10.61
C ALA A 263 -9.19 27.54 -10.43
N THR A 264 -7.96 27.49 -9.90
CA THR A 264 -7.08 28.67 -9.77
C THR A 264 -6.65 29.17 -11.14
N ARG A 265 -6.30 28.27 -12.07
CA ARG A 265 -5.98 28.59 -13.47
C ARG A 265 -7.16 29.24 -14.20
N LEU A 266 -8.38 28.72 -14.01
CA LEU A 266 -9.59 29.29 -14.58
C LEU A 266 -9.84 30.67 -14.02
N GLN A 267 -9.76 30.88 -12.71
CA GLN A 267 -9.95 32.15 -12.06
C GLN A 267 -8.95 33.23 -12.56
N SER A 268 -7.70 32.84 -12.81
CA SER A 268 -6.70 33.74 -13.36
C SER A 268 -6.97 34.16 -14.83
N LYS A 269 -7.77 33.37 -15.56
CA LYS A 269 -8.10 33.63 -16.97
C LYS A 269 -9.40 34.40 -17.15
N TYR A 270 -10.35 34.32 -16.22
CA TYR A 270 -11.65 34.94 -16.30
C TYR A 270 -11.75 36.07 -15.27
N LEU A 271 -11.73 37.34 -15.74
CA LEU A 271 -11.90 38.54 -14.90
C LEU A 271 -13.35 38.76 -14.51
N GLY A 272 -14.31 38.39 -15.34
CA GLY A 272 -15.73 38.61 -15.11
C GLY A 272 -16.60 38.26 -16.31
N PHE A 273 -17.88 38.42 -16.11
CA PHE A 273 -18.90 38.23 -17.15
C PHE A 273 -19.58 39.60 -17.39
N VAL A 274 -19.72 39.99 -18.66
CA VAL A 274 -20.50 41.17 -19.05
C VAL A 274 -21.92 40.72 -19.34
N GLN A 275 -22.85 41.19 -18.54
CA GLN A 275 -24.28 40.99 -18.78
C GLN A 275 -24.85 42.22 -19.47
N SER A 276 -25.40 42.05 -20.69
CA SER A 276 -26.05 43.14 -21.44
C SER A 276 -27.56 43.03 -21.34
N ASN A 277 -28.23 44.12 -21.04
CA ASN A 277 -29.69 44.21 -21.03
C ASN A 277 -30.25 44.61 -22.42
N ASP A 278 -29.41 44.78 -23.45
CA ASP A 278 -29.82 45.03 -24.83
C ASP A 278 -29.69 43.78 -25.71
N PRO A 279 -30.77 42.97 -25.86
CA PRO A 279 -30.73 41.71 -26.63
C PRO A 279 -30.58 41.95 -28.14
N VAL A 280 -30.91 43.15 -28.66
CA VAL A 280 -30.85 43.44 -30.10
C VAL A 280 -29.44 43.87 -30.52
N GLY A 281 -28.81 44.74 -29.76
CA GLY A 281 -27.40 45.11 -29.95
C GLY A 281 -26.45 43.94 -29.77
N PHE A 282 -26.71 43.09 -28.82
CA PHE A 282 -25.92 41.87 -28.59
C PHE A 282 -26.00 40.85 -29.74
N GLN A 283 -27.17 40.71 -30.40
CA GLN A 283 -27.32 39.83 -31.55
C GLN A 283 -26.63 40.38 -32.83
N ALA A 284 -26.63 41.69 -33.02
CA ALA A 284 -25.96 42.35 -34.17
C ALA A 284 -24.44 42.15 -34.12
N ASP A 285 -23.85 42.34 -32.95
CA ASP A 285 -22.41 42.13 -32.71
C ASP A 285 -22.00 40.66 -32.80
N ARG A 286 -22.89 39.71 -32.42
CA ARG A 286 -22.67 38.28 -32.49
C ARG A 286 -22.61 37.74 -33.94
N LYS A 287 -23.33 38.38 -34.89
CA LYS A 287 -23.25 38.05 -36.32
C LYS A 287 -21.98 38.58 -37.00
N ALA A 288 -21.41 39.67 -36.45
CA ALA A 288 -20.23 40.31 -37.04
C ALA A 288 -18.89 39.76 -36.57
N ALA A 289 -18.80 39.11 -35.42
CA ALA A 289 -17.50 38.84 -34.75
C ALA A 289 -17.25 37.40 -34.27
N GLY A 290 -18.12 36.42 -34.50
CA GLY A 290 -17.91 35.10 -33.88
C GLY A 290 -17.83 35.25 -32.34
N ARG A 291 -17.56 34.19 -31.62
CA ARG A 291 -17.38 34.23 -30.14
C ARG A 291 -16.37 35.30 -29.75
N ARG A 292 -16.83 36.41 -29.16
CA ARG A 292 -16.01 37.50 -28.67
C ARG A 292 -15.38 37.09 -27.33
N ALA A 293 -14.21 36.45 -27.41
CA ALA A 293 -13.32 36.33 -26.27
C ALA A 293 -12.35 37.52 -26.34
N GLU A 294 -12.62 38.60 -25.60
CA GLU A 294 -11.70 39.72 -25.48
C GLU A 294 -10.55 39.29 -24.54
N HIS A 295 -9.36 39.16 -25.12
CA HIS A 295 -8.14 38.98 -24.36
C HIS A 295 -7.72 40.36 -23.80
N LEU A 296 -7.96 40.60 -22.53
CA LEU A 296 -7.37 41.68 -21.78
C LEU A 296 -5.90 41.41 -21.53
N SER A 297 -5.05 41.88 -22.39
CA SER A 297 -3.63 42.04 -22.09
C SER A 297 -3.44 43.37 -21.33
N ASN A 298 -3.03 43.27 -20.05
CA ASN A 298 -2.76 44.37 -19.14
C ASN A 298 -3.99 45.18 -18.70
N ALA A 299 -4.78 44.63 -17.75
CA ALA A 299 -5.65 45.37 -16.81
C ALA A 299 -6.23 46.70 -17.30
N THR A 300 -6.77 46.78 -18.50
CA THR A 300 -7.41 47.97 -19.05
C THR A 300 -8.92 47.79 -18.92
N LEU A 301 -9.56 48.66 -18.15
CA LEU A 301 -11.03 48.79 -18.11
C LEU A 301 -11.49 49.37 -19.43
N GLU A 302 -12.07 48.58 -20.31
CA GLU A 302 -12.76 49.07 -21.49
C GLU A 302 -14.13 49.66 -21.10
N TYR A 303 -14.52 50.76 -21.73
CA TYR A 303 -15.79 51.42 -21.45
C TYR A 303 -16.96 50.53 -21.87
N LEU A 304 -17.82 50.20 -20.89
CA LEU A 304 -19.05 49.50 -21.12
C LEU A 304 -20.12 50.40 -21.75
N ARG A 305 -21.01 49.81 -22.54
CA ARG A 305 -22.16 50.55 -23.09
C ARG A 305 -23.18 50.83 -21.99
N ALA A 306 -23.99 51.87 -22.18
CA ALA A 306 -25.06 52.15 -21.24
C ALA A 306 -26.05 50.98 -21.18
N GLY A 307 -26.18 50.40 -20.00
CA GLY A 307 -27.03 49.19 -19.75
C GLY A 307 -26.27 47.89 -19.56
N ASP A 308 -24.97 47.86 -19.74
CA ASP A 308 -24.13 46.71 -19.45
C ASP A 308 -23.70 46.73 -17.98
N SER A 309 -23.75 45.58 -17.35
CA SER A 309 -23.21 45.36 -16.00
C SER A 309 -22.10 44.30 -16.03
N VAL A 310 -21.00 44.56 -15.32
CA VAL A 310 -19.92 43.59 -15.14
C VAL A 310 -20.09 42.91 -13.81
N THR A 311 -20.28 41.62 -13.85
CA THR A 311 -20.17 40.80 -12.66
C THR A 311 -18.76 40.19 -12.64
N LEU A 312 -17.89 40.73 -11.78
CA LEU A 312 -16.59 40.11 -11.55
C LEU A 312 -16.81 38.69 -11.03
N ALA A 313 -16.13 37.72 -11.61
CA ALA A 313 -16.17 36.35 -11.16
C ALA A 313 -15.40 36.24 -9.82
N GLN A 314 -15.99 36.83 -8.76
CA GLN A 314 -15.51 36.59 -7.40
C GLN A 314 -16.00 35.21 -7.00
N ILE A 315 -15.20 34.20 -7.31
CA ILE A 315 -15.35 32.91 -6.64
C ILE A 315 -14.90 33.14 -5.20
N ASN A 316 -15.89 33.37 -4.32
CA ASN A 316 -15.65 33.65 -2.91
C ASN A 316 -15.17 32.32 -2.26
N ARG A 317 -13.89 32.00 -2.48
CA ARG A 317 -13.24 30.88 -1.81
C ARG A 317 -12.98 31.29 -0.39
N GLN A 318 -13.49 30.50 0.52
CA GLN A 318 -13.05 30.57 1.90
C GLN A 318 -11.59 30.07 1.95
N SER A 319 -10.65 30.90 1.49
CA SER A 319 -9.21 30.60 1.45
C SER A 319 -8.64 30.17 2.81
N GLY A 320 -9.33 30.50 3.89
CA GLY A 320 -8.97 30.09 5.24
C GLY A 320 -9.32 28.65 5.63
N THR A 321 -10.11 27.92 4.84
CA THR A 321 -10.53 26.55 5.17
C THR A 321 -9.77 25.47 4.39
N PHE A 322 -9.19 25.80 3.25
CA PHE A 322 -8.50 24.83 2.40
C PHE A 322 -7.22 24.28 3.03
N GLU A 323 -6.37 25.13 3.57
CA GLU A 323 -5.12 24.71 4.21
C GLU A 323 -5.34 23.79 5.42
N PRO A 324 -6.23 24.11 6.39
CA PRO A 324 -6.55 23.18 7.48
C PRO A 324 -7.11 21.85 6.99
N PHE A 325 -7.95 21.85 5.94
CA PHE A 325 -8.50 20.65 5.34
C PHE A 325 -7.41 19.81 4.68
N LEU A 326 -6.53 20.41 3.89
CA LEU A 326 -5.39 19.75 3.28
C LEU A 326 -4.47 19.15 4.35
N ARG A 327 -4.16 19.89 5.39
CA ARG A 327 -3.34 19.44 6.53
C ARG A 327 -3.97 18.26 7.24
N PHE A 328 -5.28 18.25 7.44
CA PHE A 328 -6.01 17.11 8.02
C PHE A 328 -5.87 15.86 7.16
N ASN A 329 -6.08 15.96 5.85
CA ASN A 329 -5.95 14.83 4.93
C ASN A 329 -4.50 14.31 4.83
N LEU A 330 -3.50 15.19 4.83
CA LEU A 330 -2.10 14.80 4.86
C LEU A 330 -1.72 14.10 6.18
N ARG A 331 -2.31 14.47 7.30
CA ARG A 331 -2.17 13.74 8.57
C ARG A 331 -2.79 12.34 8.49
N THR A 332 -3.96 12.22 7.88
CA THR A 332 -4.61 10.92 7.65
C THR A 332 -3.74 10.02 6.76
N LEU A 333 -3.15 10.59 5.70
CA LEU A 333 -2.22 9.89 4.82
C LEU A 333 -0.94 9.48 5.57
N ALA A 334 -0.41 10.34 6.43
CA ALA A 334 0.76 10.04 7.26
C ALA A 334 0.50 8.84 8.18
N VAL A 335 -0.65 8.80 8.84
CA VAL A 335 -1.07 7.64 9.66
C VAL A 335 -1.16 6.37 8.81
N GLY A 336 -1.80 6.43 7.64
CA GLY A 336 -1.97 5.28 6.75
C GLY A 336 -0.66 4.75 6.15
N THR A 337 0.35 5.61 6.02
CA THR A 337 1.69 5.23 5.54
C THR A 337 2.66 4.86 6.68
N GLY A 338 2.25 5.04 7.95
CA GLY A 338 3.10 4.80 9.12
C GLY A 338 4.26 5.78 9.24
N LEU A 339 4.10 6.99 8.72
CA LEU A 339 5.03 8.11 8.88
C LEU A 339 4.41 9.18 9.78
N THR A 340 5.24 10.12 10.21
CA THR A 340 4.74 11.36 10.82
C THR A 340 4.41 12.39 9.73
N TYR A 341 3.53 13.34 10.05
CA TYR A 341 3.15 14.42 9.13
C TYR A 341 4.38 15.18 8.60
N GLU A 342 5.31 15.48 9.48
CA GLU A 342 6.53 16.22 9.19
C GLU A 342 7.45 15.47 8.20
N LEU A 343 7.59 14.17 8.40
CA LEU A 343 8.39 13.34 7.48
C LEU A 343 7.73 13.20 6.14
N LEU A 344 6.39 13.14 6.10
CA LEU A 344 5.63 13.04 4.86
C LEU A 344 5.67 14.35 4.07
N THR A 345 5.48 15.49 4.74
CA THR A 345 5.35 16.81 4.09
C THR A 345 6.66 17.57 3.98
N GLY A 346 7.58 17.37 4.93
CA GLY A 346 8.76 18.22 5.11
C GLY A 346 8.46 19.53 5.84
N ASP A 347 7.26 19.69 6.37
CA ASP A 347 6.81 20.87 7.12
C ASP A 347 7.18 20.72 8.60
N TYR A 348 8.11 21.53 9.07
CA TYR A 348 8.62 21.54 10.47
C TYR A 348 8.31 22.86 11.19
N ASP A 349 7.50 23.75 10.60
CA ASP A 349 7.36 25.14 11.05
C ASP A 349 6.86 25.31 12.48
N GLN A 350 6.15 24.34 13.05
CA GLN A 350 5.55 24.48 14.39
C GLN A 350 6.10 23.47 15.40
N ILE A 351 7.27 22.87 15.14
CA ILE A 351 7.81 21.82 15.99
C ILE A 351 8.98 22.31 16.83
N SER A 352 8.86 22.13 18.14
CA SER A 352 10.00 22.32 19.06
C SER A 352 11.01 21.17 18.93
N TYR A 353 12.28 21.44 19.24
CA TYR A 353 13.35 20.43 19.22
C TYR A 353 13.03 19.22 20.11
N SER A 354 12.42 19.42 21.28
CA SER A 354 12.04 18.35 22.19
C SER A 354 10.95 17.44 21.59
N ASN A 355 9.94 18.03 20.95
CA ASN A 355 8.89 17.27 20.26
C ASN A 355 9.46 16.47 19.09
N LEU A 356 10.34 17.05 18.29
CA LEU A 356 10.99 16.36 17.17
C LEU A 356 11.79 15.14 17.65
N ARG A 357 12.47 15.26 18.79
CA ARG A 357 13.20 14.13 19.39
C ARG A 357 12.24 13.01 19.83
N GLY A 358 11.14 13.35 20.48
CA GLY A 358 10.09 12.40 20.88
C GLY A 358 9.52 11.65 19.64
N ILE A 359 9.10 12.39 18.64
CA ILE A 359 8.57 11.87 17.38
C ILE A 359 9.55 10.87 16.72
N ARG A 360 10.84 11.20 16.67
CA ARG A 360 11.87 10.31 16.10
C ARG A 360 12.04 9.03 16.91
N LEU A 361 11.97 9.08 18.23
CA LEU A 361 12.08 7.90 19.09
C LEU A 361 10.87 6.98 18.90
N ASP A 362 9.66 7.54 18.90
CA ASP A 362 8.43 6.78 18.69
C ASP A 362 8.42 6.11 17.31
N LEU A 363 8.79 6.85 16.27
CA LEU A 363 8.90 6.32 14.92
C LEU A 363 9.96 5.20 14.83
N ALA A 364 11.12 5.40 15.42
CA ALA A 364 12.16 4.38 15.44
C ALA A 364 11.69 3.09 16.14
N GLN A 365 10.90 3.20 17.19
CA GLN A 365 10.27 2.04 17.86
C GLN A 365 9.20 1.38 16.98
N ALA A 366 8.35 2.17 16.34
CA ALA A 366 7.30 1.67 15.44
C ALA A 366 7.86 0.92 14.22
N LEU A 367 9.06 1.28 13.76
CA LEU A 367 9.72 0.66 12.60
C LEU A 367 10.54 -0.59 12.92
N LYS A 368 10.86 -0.85 14.19
CA LYS A 368 11.62 -2.06 14.58
C LYS A 368 11.04 -3.37 14.06
N PRO A 369 9.72 -3.63 14.14
CA PRO A 369 9.15 -4.85 13.58
C PRO A 369 9.39 -5.00 12.09
N ALA A 370 9.31 -3.92 11.30
CA ALA A 370 9.59 -3.95 9.88
C ALA A 370 11.07 -4.26 9.60
N GLN A 371 12.00 -3.65 10.35
CA GLN A 371 13.43 -3.95 10.26
C GLN A 371 13.73 -5.42 10.61
N GLU A 372 13.15 -5.93 11.70
CA GLU A 372 13.31 -7.33 12.11
C GLU A 372 12.72 -8.31 11.09
N ASN A 373 11.59 -7.98 10.49
CA ASN A 373 11.00 -8.75 9.40
C ASN A 373 11.94 -8.79 8.19
N HIS A 374 12.47 -7.64 7.79
CA HIS A 374 13.41 -7.54 6.67
C HIS A 374 14.67 -8.39 6.91
N ILE A 375 15.24 -8.32 8.11
CA ILE A 375 16.38 -9.16 8.52
C ILE A 375 16.01 -10.64 8.45
N ARG A 376 14.84 -11.02 8.97
CA ARG A 376 14.40 -12.42 9.06
C ARG A 376 14.06 -13.02 7.70
N TRP A 377 13.40 -12.25 6.84
CA TRP A 377 12.90 -12.77 5.56
C TRP A 377 13.96 -12.72 4.47
N LEU A 378 14.86 -11.73 4.48
CA LEU A 378 15.87 -11.55 3.44
C LEU A 378 17.29 -11.75 3.94
N CYS A 379 17.76 -10.94 4.90
CA CYS A 379 19.19 -10.91 5.23
C CYS A 379 19.71 -12.25 5.80
N ARG A 380 18.97 -12.86 6.75
CA ARG A 380 19.37 -14.15 7.37
C ARG A 380 19.39 -15.32 6.38
N PRO A 381 18.35 -15.55 5.56
CA PRO A 381 18.39 -16.60 4.55
C PRO A 381 19.55 -16.42 3.57
N VAL A 382 19.77 -15.19 3.08
CA VAL A 382 20.85 -14.88 2.14
C VAL A 382 22.20 -15.16 2.76
N PHE A 383 22.46 -14.66 3.96
CA PHE A 383 23.73 -14.89 4.65
C PHE A 383 23.99 -16.38 4.89
N ARG A 384 22.97 -17.13 5.35
CA ARG A 384 23.09 -18.57 5.58
C ARG A 384 23.43 -19.35 4.31
N ASP A 385 22.80 -18.99 3.19
CA ASP A 385 23.02 -19.65 1.92
C ASP A 385 24.40 -19.29 1.33
N TRP A 386 24.80 -18.02 1.45
CA TRP A 386 26.14 -17.56 1.07
C TRP A 386 27.22 -18.26 1.89
N LEU A 387 27.05 -18.33 3.22
CA LEU A 387 28.03 -18.98 4.11
C LEU A 387 28.24 -20.45 3.75
N LYS A 388 27.16 -21.18 3.42
CA LYS A 388 27.26 -22.59 2.96
C LYS A 388 28.09 -22.71 1.69
N VAL A 389 27.90 -21.81 0.73
CA VAL A 389 28.65 -21.84 -0.53
C VAL A 389 30.11 -21.45 -0.30
N GLU A 390 30.36 -20.43 0.51
CA GLU A 390 31.73 -19.98 0.80
C GLU A 390 32.53 -21.01 1.61
N SER A 391 31.90 -21.70 2.57
CA SER A 391 32.52 -22.79 3.33
C SER A 391 32.91 -24.01 2.49
N LEU A 392 32.22 -24.25 1.36
CA LEU A 392 32.60 -25.29 0.39
C LEU A 392 33.77 -24.85 -0.52
N ARG A 393 33.97 -23.56 -0.69
CA ARG A 393 35.04 -23.01 -1.54
C ARG A 393 36.38 -22.87 -0.79
N ARG A 394 36.28 -22.67 0.51
CA ARG A 394 37.44 -22.48 1.41
C ARG A 394 37.28 -23.40 2.58
N PRO A 395 37.64 -24.70 2.41
CA PRO A 395 37.59 -25.69 3.48
C PRO A 395 38.50 -25.38 4.65
#